data_e41463fa46d63fd4efdb3f0cf959ee6c
#
_entry.id   e41463fa46d63fd4efdb3f0cf959ee6c
#
_cell.length_a   1.000
_cell.length_b   1.000
_cell.length_c   1.000
_cell.angle_alpha   90.00
_cell.angle_beta   90.00
_cell.angle_gamma   90.00
#
_symmetry.space_group_name_H-M   'P 1'
#
loop_
_entity.id
_entity.type
_entity.pdbx_description
1 polymer ?
#
loop_
_entity_poly.entity_id
_entity_poly.type
_entity_poly.pdbx_seq_one_letter_code
_entity_poly.pdbx_strand_id
1 'polypeptide(L)'
;DVAPSRGLGDVYKRQIRILDAELVRNGFHARKSAVGKKYIYQLDLAEKPDVFTRRYTYHFPQRLDLDAMRKAAQLLIGTYEFAGYTDKKDEKSTKRTIYAIMICGQGSKVSIQYEGTGFLYHMVRILTGTLLEVGTGARSIESVKEPLKSKDRSQAGFLAPARGLFLDEVYY
;
A
#
# COMPACT_ATOMS: atom_id res chain seq x y z
N ASP A 1 -14.63 21.43 -33.86
CA ASP A 1 -13.17 21.52 -33.79
C ASP A 1 -12.69 20.99 -32.43
N VAL A 2 -12.48 19.70 -32.35
CA VAL A 2 -11.87 19.09 -31.17
C VAL A 2 -10.40 19.38 -31.27
N ALA A 3 -9.89 20.19 -30.37
CA ALA A 3 -8.48 20.57 -30.32
C ALA A 3 -7.57 19.33 -30.31
N PRO A 4 -6.72 19.13 -31.31
CA PRO A 4 -5.89 17.94 -31.45
C PRO A 4 -4.81 17.79 -30.36
N SER A 5 -4.66 18.79 -29.50
CA SER A 5 -3.64 18.81 -28.44
C SER A 5 -3.95 17.93 -27.22
N ARG A 6 -5.19 17.47 -27.02
CA ARG A 6 -5.55 16.66 -25.86
C ARG A 6 -5.18 15.17 -25.98
N GLY A 7 -5.05 14.66 -27.20
CA GLY A 7 -4.60 13.29 -27.45
C GLY A 7 -3.08 13.12 -27.46
N LEU A 8 -2.32 14.19 -27.64
CA LEU A 8 -0.86 14.14 -27.74
C LEU A 8 -0.16 13.87 -26.40
N GLY A 9 -0.79 14.17 -25.25
CA GLY A 9 -0.27 13.88 -23.94
C GLY A 9 -0.13 12.38 -23.68
N ASP A 10 -1.06 11.58 -24.16
CA ASP A 10 -1.03 10.11 -24.02
C ASP A 10 0.00 9.48 -24.96
N VAL A 11 0.18 10.05 -26.16
CA VAL A 11 1.17 9.56 -27.13
C VAL A 11 2.59 9.82 -26.65
N TYR A 12 2.85 10.96 -26.01
CA TYR A 12 4.17 11.31 -25.49
C TYR A 12 4.55 10.54 -24.23
N LYS A 13 3.61 10.30 -23.34
CA LYS A 13 3.88 9.66 -22.03
C LYS A 13 3.55 8.19 -21.97
N ARG A 14 3.42 7.46 -23.04
CA ARG A 14 3.20 5.99 -23.13
C ARG A 14 2.92 5.21 -21.81
N GLN A 15 2.72 5.94 -20.72
CA GLN A 15 2.51 5.46 -19.34
C GLN A 15 1.09 5.76 -18.85
N ILE A 16 0.32 6.55 -19.61
CA ILE A 16 -1.05 6.93 -19.29
C ILE A 16 -1.97 6.38 -20.37
N ARG A 17 -2.99 5.66 -19.97
CA ARG A 17 -4.05 5.16 -20.84
C ARG A 17 -5.39 5.53 -20.25
N ILE A 18 -6.22 6.21 -21.03
CA ILE A 18 -7.62 6.44 -20.69
C ILE A 18 -8.37 5.15 -21.01
N LEU A 19 -9.05 4.60 -20.02
CA LEU A 19 -9.83 3.37 -20.14
C LEU A 19 -11.29 3.69 -20.36
N ASP A 20 -11.81 4.72 -19.68
CA ASP A 20 -13.21 5.13 -19.74
C ASP A 20 -13.37 6.60 -19.34
N ALA A 21 -14.55 7.19 -19.63
CA ALA A 21 -14.92 8.53 -19.25
C ALA A 21 -16.44 8.59 -19.01
N GLU A 22 -16.84 9.17 -17.88
CA GLU A 22 -18.24 9.31 -17.50
C GLU A 22 -18.57 10.74 -17.02
N LEU A 23 -19.83 11.11 -17.17
CA LEU A 23 -20.35 12.37 -16.63
C LEU A 23 -20.64 12.19 -15.14
N VAL A 24 -20.07 13.06 -14.32
CA VAL A 24 -20.27 13.04 -12.88
C VAL A 24 -21.10 14.23 -12.41
N ARG A 25 -21.75 14.12 -11.26
CA ARG A 25 -22.51 15.19 -10.63
C ARG A 25 -21.64 16.41 -10.29
N ASN A 26 -22.24 17.58 -10.30
CA ASN A 26 -21.57 18.80 -9.86
C ASN A 26 -21.01 18.64 -8.43
N GLY A 27 -19.79 19.13 -8.21
CA GLY A 27 -19.10 19.02 -6.91
C GLY A 27 -18.29 17.73 -6.71
N PHE A 28 -18.30 16.80 -7.68
CA PHE A 28 -17.42 15.64 -7.64
C PHE A 28 -15.95 16.07 -7.65
N HIS A 29 -15.17 15.44 -6.79
CA HIS A 29 -13.73 15.66 -6.73
C HIS A 29 -13.02 14.32 -6.54
N ALA A 30 -12.27 13.88 -7.54
CA ALA A 30 -11.64 12.56 -7.61
C ALA A 30 -10.87 12.12 -6.34
N ARG A 31 -10.30 13.05 -5.57
CA ARG A 31 -9.61 12.73 -4.31
C ARG A 31 -10.53 12.77 -3.10
N LYS A 32 -11.45 13.77 -3.04
CA LYS A 32 -12.27 14.03 -1.83
C LYS A 32 -13.53 13.18 -1.80
N SER A 33 -14.07 12.84 -2.97
CA SER A 33 -15.28 12.03 -3.09
C SER A 33 -15.00 10.52 -2.96
N ALA A 34 -13.73 10.13 -2.93
CA ALA A 34 -13.35 8.74 -2.73
C ALA A 34 -13.75 8.25 -1.34
N VAL A 35 -14.50 7.13 -1.27
CA VAL A 35 -14.95 6.48 -0.05
C VAL A 35 -14.05 5.33 0.40
N GLY A 36 -13.20 4.82 -0.51
CA GLY A 36 -12.25 3.77 -0.22
C GLY A 36 -11.11 3.72 -1.24
N LYS A 37 -10.05 2.99 -0.88
CA LYS A 37 -8.89 2.77 -1.73
C LYS A 37 -8.32 1.39 -1.52
N LYS A 38 -7.81 0.81 -2.61
CA LYS A 38 -7.08 -0.44 -2.61
C LYS A 38 -5.65 -0.20 -3.11
N TYR A 39 -4.69 -0.69 -2.36
CA TYR A 39 -3.28 -0.69 -2.72
C TYR A 39 -2.76 -2.11 -2.82
N ILE A 40 -1.80 -2.32 -3.71
CA ILE A 40 -1.05 -3.58 -3.82
C ILE A 40 0.43 -3.26 -3.63
N TYR A 41 1.10 -4.08 -2.83
CA TYR A 41 2.54 -4.05 -2.69
C TYR A 41 3.14 -5.35 -3.21
N GLN A 42 4.06 -5.25 -4.19
CA GLN A 42 4.68 -6.38 -4.88
C GLN A 42 6.08 -6.65 -4.35
N LEU A 43 6.34 -7.92 -4.02
CA LEU A 43 7.63 -8.43 -3.57
C LEU A 43 8.17 -9.48 -4.53
N ASP A 44 9.48 -9.54 -4.63
CA ASP A 44 10.22 -10.61 -5.32
C ASP A 44 11.22 -11.22 -4.33
N LEU A 45 10.99 -12.47 -3.96
CA LEU A 45 11.79 -13.23 -3.00
C LEU A 45 12.86 -14.10 -3.68
N ALA A 46 12.97 -14.04 -5.03
CA ALA A 46 13.97 -14.80 -5.77
C ALA A 46 15.38 -14.44 -5.30
N GLU A 47 16.31 -15.38 -5.36
CA GLU A 47 17.72 -15.14 -5.04
C GLU A 47 18.31 -14.01 -5.91
N LYS A 48 17.99 -14.03 -7.20
CA LYS A 48 18.39 -13.00 -8.17
C LYS A 48 17.17 -12.18 -8.61
N PRO A 49 17.27 -10.84 -8.65
CA PRO A 49 16.15 -9.99 -9.04
C PRO A 49 15.77 -10.20 -10.51
N ASP A 50 14.47 -10.25 -10.79
CA ASP A 50 13.96 -10.25 -12.14
C ASP A 50 14.16 -8.86 -12.79
N VAL A 51 14.97 -8.81 -13.84
CA VAL A 51 15.33 -7.56 -14.54
C VAL A 51 14.13 -6.88 -15.21
N PHE A 52 13.11 -7.63 -15.60
CA PHE A 52 11.91 -7.10 -16.26
C PHE A 52 10.94 -6.47 -15.28
N THR A 53 10.84 -7.00 -14.05
CA THR A 53 9.92 -6.51 -13.02
C THR A 53 10.58 -5.64 -11.96
N ARG A 54 11.91 -5.46 -11.98
CA ARG A 54 12.68 -4.74 -10.94
C ARG A 54 12.22 -3.32 -10.62
N ARG A 55 11.55 -2.64 -11.57
CA ARG A 55 11.00 -1.29 -11.38
C ARG A 55 9.67 -1.29 -10.66
N TYR A 56 9.02 -2.44 -10.59
CA TYR A 56 7.65 -2.62 -10.13
C TYR A 56 7.53 -3.59 -8.95
N THR A 57 8.66 -4.12 -8.47
CA THR A 57 8.72 -5.03 -7.33
C THR A 57 9.82 -4.60 -6.37
N TYR A 58 9.61 -4.85 -5.09
CA TYR A 58 10.67 -4.79 -4.10
C TYR A 58 11.34 -6.16 -4.01
N HIS A 59 12.59 -6.24 -4.49
CA HIS A 59 13.41 -7.45 -4.35
C HIS A 59 13.84 -7.59 -2.88
N PHE A 60 13.38 -8.67 -2.25
CA PHE A 60 13.60 -8.97 -0.84
C PHE A 60 14.00 -10.45 -0.73
N PRO A 61 15.28 -10.82 -0.98
CA PRO A 61 15.74 -12.21 -1.09
C PRO A 61 15.90 -12.85 0.29
N GLN A 62 14.87 -12.81 1.12
CA GLN A 62 14.83 -13.44 2.42
C GLN A 62 13.61 -14.37 2.51
N ARG A 63 13.77 -15.44 3.27
CA ARG A 63 12.65 -16.33 3.55
C ARG A 63 11.63 -15.61 4.45
N LEU A 64 10.37 -15.69 4.06
CA LEU A 64 9.26 -15.11 4.80
C LEU A 64 8.30 -16.19 5.28
N ASP A 65 7.93 -16.13 6.55
CA ASP A 65 6.77 -16.85 7.09
C ASP A 65 5.50 -16.06 6.75
N LEU A 66 4.86 -16.45 5.64
CA LEU A 66 3.63 -15.80 5.18
C LEU A 66 2.46 -16.03 6.13
N ASP A 67 2.45 -17.12 6.89
CA ASP A 67 1.36 -17.40 7.85
C ASP A 67 1.49 -16.51 9.09
N ALA A 68 2.69 -16.28 9.58
CA ALA A 68 2.95 -15.29 10.62
C ALA A 68 2.55 -13.88 10.16
N MET A 69 2.90 -13.52 8.92
CA MET A 69 2.49 -12.24 8.33
C MET A 69 0.97 -12.10 8.22
N ARG A 70 0.26 -13.15 7.79
CA ARG A 70 -1.22 -13.16 7.71
C ARG A 70 -1.84 -12.98 9.09
N LYS A 71 -1.34 -13.68 10.12
CA LYS A 71 -1.81 -13.52 11.51
C LYS A 71 -1.60 -12.09 12.01
N ALA A 72 -0.42 -11.50 11.76
CA ALA A 72 -0.14 -10.12 12.12
C ALA A 72 -1.04 -9.13 11.38
N ALA A 73 -1.29 -9.34 10.08
CA ALA A 73 -2.18 -8.52 9.26
C ALA A 73 -3.60 -8.47 9.81
N GLN A 74 -4.14 -9.60 10.32
CA GLN A 74 -5.47 -9.65 10.94
C GLN A 74 -5.60 -8.71 12.15
N LEU A 75 -4.51 -8.48 12.89
CA LEU A 75 -4.50 -7.60 14.06
C LEU A 75 -4.55 -6.11 13.71
N LEU A 76 -4.34 -5.76 12.43
CA LEU A 76 -4.36 -4.40 11.90
C LEU A 76 -5.69 -4.05 11.19
N ILE A 77 -6.57 -5.04 10.98
CA ILE A 77 -7.90 -4.85 10.40
C ILE A 77 -8.82 -4.20 11.44
N GLY A 78 -9.55 -3.19 11.01
CA GLY A 78 -10.46 -2.42 11.87
C GLY A 78 -10.20 -0.94 11.81
N THR A 79 -10.84 -0.20 12.72
CA THR A 79 -10.73 1.26 12.82
C THR A 79 -9.84 1.64 13.98
N TYR A 80 -8.70 2.26 13.68
CA TYR A 80 -7.69 2.66 14.67
C TYR A 80 -7.12 4.06 14.37
N GLU A 81 -6.43 4.61 15.35
CA GLU A 81 -5.53 5.75 15.19
C GLU A 81 -4.17 5.27 14.66
N PHE A 82 -3.89 5.51 13.39
CA PHE A 82 -2.66 5.04 12.74
C PHE A 82 -1.50 6.06 12.82
N ALA A 83 -1.46 6.89 13.86
CA ALA A 83 -0.41 7.90 14.05
C ALA A 83 1.00 7.28 14.06
N GLY A 84 1.18 6.08 14.65
CA GLY A 84 2.45 5.35 14.64
C GLY A 84 2.80 4.73 13.28
N TYR A 85 1.92 4.77 12.30
CA TYR A 85 2.11 4.25 10.96
C TYR A 85 2.21 5.33 9.89
N THR A 86 2.58 6.55 10.25
CA THR A 86 2.80 7.65 9.31
C THR A 86 4.07 8.42 9.64
N ASP A 87 4.77 8.90 8.61
CA ASP A 87 5.93 9.79 8.77
C ASP A 87 5.52 11.27 8.85
N LYS A 88 4.22 11.58 8.66
CA LYS A 88 3.72 12.94 8.71
C LYS A 88 3.13 13.27 10.08
N LYS A 89 3.71 14.26 10.77
CA LYS A 89 3.31 14.66 12.13
C LYS A 89 2.03 15.50 12.19
N ASP A 90 1.76 16.31 11.15
CA ASP A 90 0.67 17.30 11.16
C ASP A 90 -0.59 16.83 10.41
N GLU A 91 -0.99 15.57 10.58
CA GLU A 91 -2.23 15.06 10.01
C GLU A 91 -3.42 15.53 10.86
N LYS A 92 -4.43 16.13 10.21
CA LYS A 92 -5.67 16.60 10.88
C LYS A 92 -6.43 15.46 11.58
N SER A 93 -6.35 14.25 11.04
CA SER A 93 -6.92 13.03 11.63
C SER A 93 -6.10 11.83 11.18
N THR A 94 -5.67 11.03 12.14
CA THR A 94 -4.94 9.77 11.90
C THR A 94 -5.84 8.54 11.95
N LYS A 95 -7.14 8.73 12.22
CA LYS A 95 -8.12 7.64 12.26
C LYS A 95 -8.40 7.11 10.85
N ARG A 96 -8.20 5.82 10.65
CA ARG A 96 -8.50 5.11 9.39
C ARG A 96 -9.13 3.76 9.69
N THR A 97 -9.88 3.25 8.72
CA THR A 97 -10.42 1.90 8.76
C THR A 97 -9.73 1.07 7.68
N ILE A 98 -9.08 -0.01 8.08
CA ILE A 98 -8.59 -1.05 7.17
C ILE A 98 -9.66 -2.13 7.12
N TYR A 99 -10.18 -2.42 5.92
CA TYR A 99 -11.19 -3.45 5.69
C TYR A 99 -10.57 -4.83 5.52
N ALA A 100 -9.46 -4.89 4.78
CA ALA A 100 -8.75 -6.13 4.50
C ALA A 100 -7.25 -5.90 4.30
N ILE A 101 -6.46 -6.90 4.70
CA ILE A 101 -5.07 -7.07 4.28
C ILE A 101 -4.93 -8.51 3.83
N MET A 102 -4.68 -8.73 2.52
CA MET A 102 -4.54 -10.06 1.93
C MET A 102 -3.11 -10.29 1.48
N ILE A 103 -2.54 -11.45 1.82
CA ILE A 103 -1.16 -11.83 1.48
C ILE A 103 -1.20 -13.10 0.65
N CYS A 104 -0.82 -12.97 -0.63
CA CYS A 104 -0.78 -14.06 -1.60
C CYS A 104 0.67 -14.30 -2.04
N GLY A 105 1.09 -15.57 -2.01
CA GLY A 105 2.39 -15.99 -2.52
C GLY A 105 2.23 -16.95 -3.69
N GLN A 106 3.03 -16.76 -4.75
CA GLN A 106 3.11 -17.67 -5.89
C GLN A 106 4.56 -17.79 -6.34
N GLY A 107 5.19 -18.93 -6.06
CA GLY A 107 6.62 -19.11 -6.26
C GLY A 107 7.43 -18.09 -5.46
N SER A 108 8.30 -17.34 -6.12
CA SER A 108 9.07 -16.26 -5.49
C SER A 108 8.33 -14.91 -5.41
N LYS A 109 7.15 -14.78 -5.99
CA LYS A 109 6.40 -13.52 -5.98
C LYS A 109 5.40 -13.52 -4.83
N VAL A 110 5.36 -12.40 -4.11
CA VAL A 110 4.39 -12.17 -3.03
C VAL A 110 3.71 -10.83 -3.28
N SER A 111 2.39 -10.81 -3.16
CA SER A 111 1.60 -9.59 -3.18
C SER A 111 0.89 -9.38 -1.85
N ILE A 112 0.90 -8.14 -1.37
CA ILE A 112 0.14 -7.72 -0.18
C ILE A 112 -0.86 -6.67 -0.64
N GLN A 113 -2.14 -6.96 -0.48
CA GLN A 113 -3.23 -6.05 -0.83
C GLN A 113 -3.77 -5.40 0.45
N TYR A 114 -4.01 -4.10 0.39
CA TYR A 114 -4.54 -3.29 1.48
C TYR A 114 -5.80 -2.57 1.00
N GLU A 115 -6.90 -2.76 1.68
CA GLU A 115 -8.17 -2.11 1.39
C GLU A 115 -8.70 -1.37 2.62
N GLY A 116 -9.17 -0.13 2.43
CA GLY A 116 -9.65 0.69 3.54
C GLY A 116 -10.23 2.02 3.09
N THR A 117 -10.75 2.81 4.04
CA THR A 117 -11.32 4.16 3.79
C THR A 117 -10.31 5.12 3.18
N GLY A 118 -9.02 4.88 3.40
CA GLY A 118 -7.89 5.68 2.94
C GLY A 118 -6.68 5.41 3.79
N PHE A 119 -5.53 5.91 3.35
CA PHE A 119 -4.25 5.67 4.00
C PHE A 119 -3.52 6.98 4.23
N LEU A 120 -2.81 7.07 5.36
CA LEU A 120 -1.95 8.20 5.70
C LEU A 120 -0.68 8.21 4.83
N TYR A 121 0.05 9.31 4.91
CA TYR A 121 1.34 9.42 4.22
C TYR A 121 2.28 8.28 4.63
N HIS A 122 2.81 7.56 3.66
CA HIS A 122 3.67 6.39 3.81
C HIS A 122 3.05 5.17 4.52
N MET A 123 1.81 5.24 4.98
CA MET A 123 1.19 4.22 5.84
C MET A 123 1.31 2.81 5.27
N VAL A 124 0.92 2.58 4.01
CA VAL A 124 0.98 1.24 3.39
C VAL A 124 2.41 0.69 3.36
N ARG A 125 3.41 1.55 3.07
CA ARG A 125 4.81 1.14 3.05
C ARG A 125 5.36 0.79 4.42
N ILE A 126 4.93 1.52 5.46
CA ILE A 126 5.32 1.25 6.86
C ILE A 126 4.66 -0.04 7.35
N LEU A 127 3.36 -0.23 7.05
CA LEU A 127 2.66 -1.49 7.32
C LEU A 127 3.36 -2.67 6.66
N THR A 128 3.76 -2.51 5.39
CA THR A 128 4.52 -3.54 4.66
C THR A 128 5.85 -3.85 5.35
N GLY A 129 6.66 -2.83 5.69
CA GLY A 129 7.92 -3.05 6.39
C GLY A 129 7.73 -3.76 7.73
N THR A 130 6.70 -3.38 8.49
CA THR A 130 6.35 -4.04 9.76
C THR A 130 5.99 -5.51 9.55
N LEU A 131 5.18 -5.82 8.54
CA LEU A 131 4.81 -7.21 8.22
C LEU A 131 6.01 -8.03 7.72
N LEU A 132 6.95 -7.41 6.97
CA LEU A 132 8.18 -8.08 6.56
C LEU A 132 9.08 -8.43 7.75
N GLU A 133 9.19 -7.55 8.75
CA GLU A 133 9.91 -7.85 10.00
C GLU A 133 9.26 -9.01 10.76
N VAL A 134 7.93 -9.13 10.75
CA VAL A 134 7.25 -10.30 11.31
C VAL A 134 7.56 -11.54 10.47
N GLY A 135 7.51 -11.46 9.15
CA GLY A 135 7.77 -12.59 8.25
C GLY A 135 9.19 -13.14 8.34
N THR A 136 10.17 -12.29 8.66
CA THR A 136 11.56 -12.71 8.91
C THR A 136 11.82 -13.18 10.34
N GLY A 137 10.83 -13.06 11.24
CA GLY A 137 10.99 -13.36 12.67
C GLY A 137 11.73 -12.29 13.47
N ALA A 138 12.06 -11.14 12.87
CA ALA A 138 12.71 -10.02 13.57
C ALA A 138 11.74 -9.31 14.54
N ARG A 139 10.44 -9.57 14.43
CA ARG A 139 9.38 -8.97 15.24
C ARG A 139 8.31 -10.01 15.56
N SER A 140 7.72 -9.96 16.76
CA SER A 140 6.58 -10.82 17.11
C SER A 140 5.29 -10.37 16.40
N ILE A 141 4.35 -11.30 16.26
CA ILE A 141 3.05 -11.04 15.63
C ILE A 141 2.29 -9.93 16.38
N GLU A 142 2.29 -9.96 17.72
CA GLU A 142 1.54 -9.04 18.57
C GLU A 142 2.11 -7.62 18.54
N SER A 143 3.41 -7.48 18.27
CA SER A 143 4.11 -6.19 18.28
C SER A 143 3.59 -5.21 17.21
N VAL A 144 2.85 -5.68 16.20
CA VAL A 144 2.21 -4.79 15.22
C VAL A 144 1.15 -3.87 15.83
N LYS A 145 0.68 -4.17 17.06
CA LYS A 145 -0.25 -3.30 17.80
C LYS A 145 0.44 -2.19 18.58
N GLU A 146 1.75 -2.30 18.81
CA GLU A 146 2.47 -1.29 19.61
C GLU A 146 2.44 0.11 18.98
N PRO A 147 2.64 0.30 17.66
CA PRO A 147 2.50 1.62 17.04
C PRO A 147 1.07 2.19 17.11
N LEU A 148 0.04 1.32 17.18
CA LEU A 148 -1.35 1.76 17.35
C LEU A 148 -1.60 2.27 18.77
N LYS A 149 -1.01 1.63 19.78
CA LYS A 149 -1.17 1.99 21.19
C LYS A 149 -0.32 3.20 21.56
N SER A 150 0.97 3.17 21.23
CA SER A 150 1.93 4.22 21.57
C SER A 150 1.80 5.47 20.72
N LYS A 151 1.23 5.33 19.50
CA LYS A 151 1.20 6.37 18.46
C LYS A 151 2.62 6.82 18.04
N ASP A 152 3.64 6.02 18.36
CA ASP A 152 5.04 6.31 18.08
C ASP A 152 5.49 5.57 16.82
N ARG A 153 5.96 6.33 15.83
CA ARG A 153 6.51 5.83 14.56
C ARG A 153 7.71 4.90 14.76
N SER A 154 8.51 5.13 15.79
CA SER A 154 9.70 4.32 16.07
C SER A 154 9.36 2.87 16.44
N GLN A 155 8.15 2.61 16.90
CA GLN A 155 7.64 1.28 17.23
C GLN A 155 7.16 0.49 16.00
N ALA A 156 6.99 1.16 14.85
CA ALA A 156 6.66 0.48 13.59
C ALA A 156 7.93 0.03 12.85
N GLY A 157 7.78 -0.86 11.88
CA GLY A 157 8.86 -1.33 11.06
C GLY A 157 9.42 -0.29 10.09
N PHE A 158 10.38 -0.71 9.28
CA PHE A 158 11.03 0.16 8.31
C PHE A 158 10.09 0.63 7.19
N LEU A 159 10.45 1.71 6.53
CA LEU A 159 9.73 2.22 5.37
C LEU A 159 10.09 1.40 4.12
N ALA A 160 9.20 0.49 3.70
CA ALA A 160 9.42 -0.32 2.50
C ALA A 160 9.59 0.57 1.25
N PRO A 161 10.45 0.19 0.27
CA PRO A 161 10.71 0.98 -0.94
C PRO A 161 9.44 1.28 -1.74
N ALA A 162 9.37 2.47 -2.34
CA ALA A 162 8.18 2.91 -3.09
C ALA A 162 7.90 2.08 -4.35
N ARG A 163 8.93 1.51 -4.96
CA ARG A 163 8.84 0.79 -6.26
C ARG A 163 7.92 -0.42 -6.27
N GLY A 164 7.62 -1.00 -5.10
CA GLY A 164 6.67 -2.12 -4.98
C GLY A 164 5.22 -1.70 -4.79
N LEU A 165 4.93 -0.40 -4.58
CA LEU A 165 3.61 0.09 -4.21
C LEU A 165 2.82 0.58 -5.43
N PHE A 166 1.56 0.12 -5.53
CA PHE A 166 0.58 0.53 -6.54
C PHE A 166 -0.72 0.96 -5.88
N LEU A 167 -1.29 2.06 -6.35
CA LEU A 167 -2.70 2.36 -6.14
C LEU A 167 -3.47 1.54 -7.19
N ASP A 168 -4.19 0.52 -6.73
CA ASP A 168 -4.88 -0.44 -7.59
C ASP A 168 -6.28 0.07 -7.96
N GLU A 169 -7.03 0.53 -6.95
CA GLU A 169 -8.42 0.94 -7.14
C GLU A 169 -8.81 2.09 -6.21
N VAL A 170 -9.71 2.94 -6.66
CA VAL A 170 -10.32 4.01 -5.88
C VAL A 170 -11.84 3.85 -5.98
N TYR A 171 -12.50 3.75 -4.85
CA TYR A 171 -13.97 3.59 -4.76
C TYR A 171 -14.63 4.96 -4.53
N TYR A 172 -15.75 5.21 -5.23
CA TYR A 172 -16.53 6.44 -5.18
C TYR A 172 -17.96 6.21 -4.73
#